data_9b8d39ccad6e9c93d176667d84c791fd
#
_entry.id   9b8d39ccad6e9c93d176667d84c791fd
#
_cell.length_a   1.000
_cell.length_b   1.000
_cell.length_c   1.000
_cell.angle_alpha   90.00
_cell.angle_beta   90.00
_cell.angle_gamma   90.00
#
_symmetry.space_group_name_H-M   'P 1'
#
loop_
_entity.id
_entity.type
_entity.pdbx_description
1 polymer ?
#
loop_
_entity_poly.entity_id
_entity_poly.type
_entity_poly.pdbx_seq_one_letter_code
_entity_poly.pdbx_strand_id
1 'polypeptide(L)'
;FIVDNLVPYLSEVYSVDSSNLTLTGHSLGGYFGFFALFNSDTIGKNLFRNYYIGSPSMQAYTGLYDAYDYEEAYFSRKSNLDSNVYVTVGSEESQGFCMPIEMFIKTIQERSYSGLSLEYEVIEGYDHNTVFKPSIKNTLLKYYGKQ
;
A
#
# COMPACT_ATOMS: atom_id res chain seq x y z
N PHE A 1 5.27 8.53 -14.63
CA PHE A 1 6.49 9.20 -14.14
C PHE A 1 7.31 8.31 -13.21
N ILE A 2 6.72 7.77 -12.11
CA ILE A 2 7.49 6.98 -11.12
C ILE A 2 8.17 5.78 -11.79
N VAL A 3 7.41 5.00 -12.54
CA VAL A 3 7.86 3.74 -13.16
C VAL A 3 8.80 3.98 -14.34
N ASP A 4 8.51 5.00 -15.16
CA ASP A 4 9.20 5.18 -16.43
C ASP A 4 10.35 6.20 -16.39
N ASN A 5 10.41 7.02 -15.34
CA ASN A 5 11.40 8.08 -15.22
C ASN A 5 12.16 8.04 -13.90
N LEU A 6 11.44 8.10 -12.76
CA LEU A 6 12.10 8.27 -11.46
C LEU A 6 12.92 7.03 -11.06
N VAL A 7 12.31 5.85 -11.09
CA VAL A 7 13.01 4.62 -10.66
C VAL A 7 14.17 4.28 -11.60
N PRO A 8 14.03 4.35 -12.95
CA PRO A 8 15.17 4.20 -13.84
C PRO A 8 16.31 5.18 -13.56
N TYR A 9 16.00 6.47 -13.39
CA TYR A 9 17.02 7.48 -13.04
C TYR A 9 17.74 7.16 -11.72
N LEU A 10 16.99 6.78 -10.67
CA LEU A 10 17.61 6.40 -9.39
C LEU A 10 18.49 5.15 -9.53
N SER A 11 18.11 4.21 -10.37
CA SER A 11 18.90 2.99 -10.64
C SER A 11 20.19 3.26 -11.43
N GLU A 12 20.24 4.33 -12.20
CA GLU A 12 21.46 4.78 -12.87
C GLU A 12 22.44 5.48 -11.92
N VAL A 13 21.90 6.21 -10.92
CA VAL A 13 22.70 7.05 -10.02
C VAL A 13 23.13 6.32 -8.76
N TYR A 14 22.31 5.39 -8.29
CA TYR A 14 22.50 4.66 -7.03
C TYR A 14 22.46 3.14 -7.25
N SER A 15 23.09 2.40 -6.34
CA SER A 15 22.96 0.95 -6.28
C SER A 15 21.59 0.57 -5.72
N VAL A 16 20.61 0.39 -6.60
CA VAL A 16 19.23 0.05 -6.24
C VAL A 16 19.01 -1.45 -6.42
N ASP A 17 18.49 -2.12 -5.39
CA ASP A 17 17.97 -3.48 -5.53
C ASP A 17 16.57 -3.43 -6.15
N SER A 18 16.50 -3.61 -7.47
CA SER A 18 15.26 -3.58 -8.21
C SER A 18 14.30 -4.73 -7.88
N SER A 19 14.78 -5.78 -7.20
CA SER A 19 13.94 -6.91 -6.77
C SER A 19 13.20 -6.65 -5.46
N ASN A 20 13.59 -5.60 -4.72
CA ASN A 20 13.06 -5.30 -3.38
C ASN A 20 12.63 -3.83 -3.22
N LEU A 21 11.98 -3.27 -4.22
CA LEU A 21 11.48 -1.91 -4.16
C LEU A 21 10.21 -1.83 -3.31
N THR A 22 10.13 -0.78 -2.49
CA THR A 22 8.95 -0.45 -1.68
C THR A 22 8.33 0.86 -2.12
N LEU A 23 7.02 0.84 -2.41
CA LEU A 23 6.22 2.06 -2.53
C LEU A 23 5.64 2.40 -1.17
N THR A 24 5.85 3.65 -0.72
CA THR A 24 5.32 4.11 0.57
C THR A 24 4.38 5.29 0.39
N GLY A 25 3.28 5.29 1.14
CA GLY A 25 2.35 6.40 1.13
C GLY A 25 1.54 6.49 2.41
N HIS A 26 1.20 7.73 2.80
CA HIS A 26 0.37 8.01 3.97
C HIS A 26 -0.80 8.91 3.55
N SER A 27 -1.97 8.74 4.18
CA SER A 27 -3.17 9.52 3.92
C SER A 27 -3.59 9.40 2.44
N LEU A 28 -3.60 10.46 1.66
CA LEU A 28 -3.84 10.40 0.21
C LEU A 28 -2.77 9.59 -0.53
N GLY A 29 -1.51 9.65 -0.06
CA GLY A 29 -0.44 8.79 -0.57
C GLY A 29 -0.68 7.32 -0.25
N GLY A 30 -1.31 7.01 0.89
CA GLY A 30 -1.78 5.66 1.23
C GLY A 30 -2.87 5.18 0.29
N TYR A 31 -3.85 6.04 -0.02
CA TYR A 31 -4.86 5.74 -1.03
C TYR A 31 -4.26 5.47 -2.42
N PHE A 32 -3.28 6.30 -2.82
CA PHE A 32 -2.50 6.07 -4.04
C PHE A 32 -1.75 4.72 -4.00
N GLY A 33 -1.32 4.26 -2.82
CA GLY A 33 -0.72 2.95 -2.64
C GLY A 33 -1.64 1.80 -3.08
N PHE A 34 -2.92 1.84 -2.75
CA PHE A 34 -3.91 0.88 -3.25
C PHE A 34 -4.12 0.99 -4.76
N PHE A 35 -4.22 2.20 -5.30
CA PHE A 35 -4.25 2.39 -6.75
C PHE A 35 -3.05 1.74 -7.43
N ALA A 36 -1.85 1.98 -6.94
CA ALA A 36 -0.62 1.44 -7.51
C ALA A 36 -0.56 -0.10 -7.39
N LEU A 37 -1.01 -0.66 -6.26
CA LEU A 37 -1.07 -2.11 -6.02
C LEU A 37 -1.98 -2.80 -7.05
N PHE A 38 -3.23 -2.33 -7.21
CA PHE A 38 -4.20 -2.95 -8.09
C PHE A 38 -4.07 -2.56 -9.58
N ASN A 39 -3.08 -1.72 -9.91
CA ASN A 39 -2.64 -1.45 -11.27
C ASN A 39 -1.19 -1.88 -11.50
N SER A 40 -0.64 -2.72 -10.62
CA SER A 40 0.75 -3.18 -10.72
C SER A 40 1.02 -3.96 -12.01
N ASP A 41 0.06 -4.74 -12.48
CA ASP A 41 0.17 -5.57 -13.68
C ASP A 41 0.03 -4.78 -15.00
N THR A 42 -0.46 -3.57 -14.93
CA THR A 42 -0.68 -2.68 -16.08
C THR A 42 0.34 -1.54 -16.11
N ILE A 43 -0.02 -0.39 -15.54
CA ILE A 43 0.84 0.80 -15.50
C ILE A 43 2.02 0.69 -14.54
N GLY A 44 1.93 -0.18 -13.52
CA GLY A 44 2.95 -0.40 -12.50
C GLY A 44 4.10 -1.31 -12.95
N LYS A 45 3.93 -2.08 -14.04
CA LYS A 45 4.91 -3.02 -14.59
C LYS A 45 5.49 -4.00 -13.55
N ASN A 46 4.72 -4.29 -12.51
CA ASN A 46 5.12 -5.10 -11.35
C ASN A 46 6.44 -4.65 -10.70
N LEU A 47 6.68 -3.34 -10.69
CA LEU A 47 7.95 -2.77 -10.26
C LEU A 47 8.18 -2.89 -8.75
N PHE A 48 7.10 -2.70 -7.95
CA PHE A 48 7.20 -2.72 -6.50
C PHE A 48 6.84 -4.10 -5.95
N ARG A 49 7.74 -4.65 -5.14
CA ARG A 49 7.50 -5.88 -4.37
C ARG A 49 6.75 -5.60 -3.08
N ASN A 50 7.02 -4.45 -2.47
CA ASN A 50 6.49 -4.10 -1.17
C ASN A 50 5.68 -2.80 -1.24
N TYR A 51 4.62 -2.74 -0.44
CA TYR A 51 3.77 -1.58 -0.28
C TYR A 51 3.59 -1.27 1.20
N TYR A 52 3.94 -0.06 1.61
CA TYR A 52 3.51 0.49 2.88
C TYR A 52 2.39 1.50 2.63
N ILE A 53 1.23 1.25 3.23
CA ILE A 53 -0.01 2.00 3.06
C ILE A 53 -0.45 2.50 4.43
N GLY A 54 -0.05 3.72 4.78
CA GLY A 54 -0.32 4.32 6.09
C GLY A 54 -1.60 5.14 6.08
N SER A 55 -2.53 4.86 7.00
CA SER A 55 -3.77 5.62 7.21
C SER A 55 -4.42 6.11 5.91
N PRO A 56 -4.74 5.21 4.97
CA PRO A 56 -5.20 5.60 3.64
C PRO A 56 -6.53 6.35 3.70
N SER A 57 -6.63 7.50 3.02
CA SER A 57 -7.84 8.32 2.97
C SER A 57 -8.90 7.72 2.05
N MET A 58 -9.61 6.67 2.50
CA MET A 58 -10.62 5.95 1.72
C MET A 58 -11.85 6.80 1.36
N GLN A 59 -12.08 7.90 2.09
CA GLN A 59 -13.25 8.79 1.87
C GLN A 59 -12.97 9.94 0.90
N ALA A 60 -11.77 10.02 0.33
CA ALA A 60 -11.26 11.26 -0.23
C ALA A 60 -11.95 11.72 -1.52
N TYR A 61 -12.62 10.85 -2.28
CA TYR A 61 -13.13 11.27 -3.58
C TYR A 61 -14.40 10.51 -3.99
N THR A 62 -15.53 11.17 -3.77
CA THR A 62 -16.79 10.76 -4.39
C THR A 62 -16.80 11.21 -5.86
N GLY A 63 -16.83 10.25 -6.78
CA GLY A 63 -17.03 10.51 -8.22
C GLY A 63 -15.91 10.12 -9.16
N LEU A 64 -14.80 9.60 -8.66
CA LEU A 64 -13.79 8.88 -9.42
C LEU A 64 -13.81 7.40 -9.01
N TYR A 65 -13.23 6.53 -9.80
CA TYR A 65 -13.04 5.13 -9.46
C TYR A 65 -12.46 5.03 -8.05
N ASP A 66 -13.13 4.26 -7.19
CA ASP A 66 -12.67 4.08 -5.83
C ASP A 66 -11.73 2.86 -5.71
N ALA A 67 -11.24 2.60 -4.50
CA ALA A 67 -10.30 1.50 -4.28
C ALA A 67 -10.93 0.13 -4.60
N TYR A 68 -12.24 -0.02 -4.41
CA TYR A 68 -12.97 -1.24 -4.75
C TYR A 68 -13.04 -1.46 -6.26
N ASP A 69 -13.23 -0.40 -7.06
CA ASP A 69 -13.22 -0.50 -8.52
C ASP A 69 -11.86 -0.98 -9.05
N TYR A 70 -10.76 -0.47 -8.48
CA TYR A 70 -9.41 -0.90 -8.85
C TYR A 70 -9.15 -2.35 -8.45
N GLU A 71 -9.58 -2.74 -7.25
CA GLU A 71 -9.43 -4.10 -6.74
C GLU A 71 -10.25 -5.09 -7.60
N GLU A 72 -11.50 -4.80 -7.86
CA GLU A 72 -12.36 -5.67 -8.68
C GLU A 72 -11.85 -5.79 -10.12
N ALA A 73 -11.40 -4.69 -10.70
CA ALA A 73 -10.78 -4.70 -12.03
C ALA A 73 -9.51 -5.55 -12.05
N TYR A 74 -8.70 -5.52 -10.99
CA TYR A 74 -7.53 -6.39 -10.87
C TYR A 74 -7.94 -7.85 -10.73
N PHE A 75 -8.85 -8.16 -9.78
CA PHE A 75 -9.30 -9.52 -9.52
C PHE A 75 -9.96 -10.18 -10.75
N SER A 76 -10.67 -9.39 -11.56
CA SER A 76 -11.25 -9.88 -12.83
C SER A 76 -10.21 -10.31 -13.86
N ARG A 77 -8.97 -9.78 -13.76
CA ARG A 77 -7.85 -10.12 -14.66
C ARG A 77 -6.95 -11.19 -14.07
N LYS A 78 -6.75 -11.19 -12.74
CA LYS A 78 -5.78 -12.06 -12.07
C LYS A 78 -6.20 -12.39 -10.65
N SER A 79 -6.01 -13.66 -10.25
CA SER A 79 -6.12 -14.12 -8.86
C SER A 79 -4.76 -14.22 -8.14
N ASN A 80 -3.67 -13.87 -8.81
CA ASN A 80 -2.32 -13.81 -8.24
C ASN A 80 -1.91 -12.35 -8.06
N LEU A 81 -1.47 -11.99 -6.86
CA LEU A 81 -0.95 -10.68 -6.51
C LEU A 81 0.32 -10.87 -5.66
N ASP A 82 1.45 -11.04 -6.34
CA ASP A 82 2.74 -11.35 -5.69
C ASP A 82 3.36 -10.11 -5.06
N SER A 83 2.85 -9.71 -3.88
CA SER A 83 3.24 -8.49 -3.18
C SER A 83 3.17 -8.64 -1.67
N ASN A 84 4.03 -7.90 -0.97
CA ASN A 84 3.96 -7.72 0.48
C ASN A 84 3.31 -6.36 0.77
N VAL A 85 2.19 -6.37 1.48
CA VAL A 85 1.41 -5.17 1.78
C VAL A 85 1.31 -5.00 3.28
N TYR A 86 1.77 -3.87 3.78
CA TYR A 86 1.64 -3.50 5.18
C TYR A 86 0.81 -2.23 5.31
N VAL A 87 -0.35 -2.36 5.93
CA VAL A 87 -1.31 -1.27 6.15
C VAL A 87 -1.31 -0.92 7.64
N THR A 88 -1.24 0.37 7.96
CA THR A 88 -1.31 0.83 9.35
C THR A 88 -2.33 1.94 9.53
N VAL A 89 -2.89 2.03 10.74
CA VAL A 89 -3.66 3.18 11.23
C VAL A 89 -3.25 3.48 12.67
N GLY A 90 -3.52 4.69 13.15
CA GLY A 90 -3.34 5.03 14.56
C GLY A 90 -4.57 4.69 15.39
N SER A 91 -4.39 4.24 16.65
CA SER A 91 -5.51 3.90 17.54
C SER A 91 -6.34 5.12 17.96
N GLU A 92 -5.81 6.34 17.82
CA GLU A 92 -6.50 7.59 18.13
C GLU A 92 -7.21 8.20 16.88
N GLU A 93 -7.13 7.54 15.72
CA GLU A 93 -7.92 7.94 14.56
C GLU A 93 -9.41 7.63 14.78
N SER A 94 -10.29 8.45 14.20
CA SER A 94 -11.72 8.24 14.39
C SER A 94 -12.20 6.92 13.76
N GLN A 95 -13.16 6.28 14.40
CA GLN A 95 -13.77 5.06 13.87
C GLN A 95 -14.33 5.27 12.45
N GLY A 96 -14.93 6.44 12.17
CA GLY A 96 -15.44 6.77 10.84
C GLY A 96 -14.35 6.84 9.77
N PHE A 97 -13.11 7.08 10.15
CA PHE A 97 -11.95 7.04 9.26
C PHE A 97 -11.40 5.61 9.10
N CYS A 98 -11.29 4.85 10.19
CA CYS A 98 -10.70 3.51 10.18
C CYS A 98 -11.63 2.45 9.57
N MET A 99 -12.95 2.52 9.83
CA MET A 99 -13.90 1.51 9.39
C MET A 99 -13.89 1.25 7.86
N PRO A 100 -13.86 2.27 6.96
CA PRO A 100 -13.73 2.01 5.53
C PRO A 100 -12.45 1.27 5.14
N ILE A 101 -11.35 1.54 5.86
CA ILE A 101 -10.06 0.85 5.65
C ILE A 101 -10.20 -0.63 6.03
N GLU A 102 -10.74 -0.91 7.21
CA GLU A 102 -10.95 -2.28 7.71
C GLU A 102 -11.86 -3.08 6.79
N MET A 103 -12.96 -2.47 6.31
CA MET A 103 -13.86 -3.11 5.35
C MET A 103 -13.14 -3.46 4.05
N PHE A 104 -12.31 -2.56 3.53
CA PHE A 104 -11.55 -2.81 2.32
C PHE A 104 -10.48 -3.89 2.51
N ILE A 105 -9.76 -3.89 3.64
CA ILE A 105 -8.82 -4.96 3.99
C ILE A 105 -9.53 -6.32 4.02
N LYS A 106 -10.71 -6.38 4.63
CA LYS A 106 -11.53 -7.60 4.65
C LYS A 106 -11.89 -8.06 3.23
N THR A 107 -12.30 -7.15 2.35
CA THR A 107 -12.58 -7.49 0.93
C THR A 107 -11.36 -8.13 0.26
N ILE A 108 -10.16 -7.54 0.42
CA ILE A 108 -8.92 -8.10 -0.14
C ILE A 108 -8.64 -9.50 0.42
N GLN A 109 -8.82 -9.70 1.72
CA GLN A 109 -8.61 -11.01 2.38
C GLN A 109 -9.58 -12.08 1.85
N GLU A 110 -10.85 -11.72 1.63
CA GLU A 110 -11.89 -12.63 1.08
C GLU A 110 -11.58 -13.07 -0.35
N ARG A 111 -10.88 -12.25 -1.15
CA ARG A 111 -10.43 -12.63 -2.50
C ARG A 111 -9.37 -13.74 -2.50
N SER A 112 -8.65 -13.92 -1.40
CA SER A 112 -7.63 -14.99 -1.26
C SER A 112 -6.59 -14.98 -2.38
N TYR A 113 -6.07 -13.82 -2.72
CA TYR A 113 -5.02 -13.68 -3.73
C TYR A 113 -3.81 -14.56 -3.43
N SER A 114 -3.41 -15.39 -4.39
CA SER A 114 -2.17 -16.16 -4.26
C SER A 114 -0.96 -15.24 -4.34
N GLY A 115 0.04 -15.46 -3.48
CA GLY A 115 1.27 -14.65 -3.44
C GLY A 115 1.16 -13.34 -2.64
N LEU A 116 -0.03 -12.95 -2.19
CA LEU A 116 -0.20 -11.76 -1.36
C LEU A 116 0.11 -12.06 0.10
N SER A 117 1.03 -11.26 0.67
CA SER A 117 1.20 -11.13 2.12
C SER A 117 0.60 -9.79 2.56
N LEU A 118 -0.56 -9.83 3.21
CA LEU A 118 -1.27 -8.64 3.69
C LEU A 118 -1.29 -8.61 5.21
N GLU A 119 -0.76 -7.53 5.77
CA GLU A 119 -0.77 -7.26 7.21
C GLU A 119 -1.42 -5.92 7.49
N TYR A 120 -2.31 -5.89 8.47
CA TYR A 120 -2.95 -4.68 8.98
C TYR A 120 -2.63 -4.52 10.46
N GLU A 121 -2.14 -3.35 10.86
CA GLU A 121 -1.75 -3.05 12.24
C GLU A 121 -2.33 -1.72 12.71
N VAL A 122 -2.87 -1.71 13.92
CA VAL A 122 -3.26 -0.50 14.63
C VAL A 122 -2.12 -0.09 15.56
N ILE A 123 -1.55 1.09 15.32
CA ILE A 123 -0.42 1.60 16.11
C ILE A 123 -0.96 2.36 17.31
N GLU A 124 -0.74 1.83 18.49
CA GLU A 124 -1.28 2.33 19.75
C GLU A 124 -0.73 3.72 20.12
N GLY A 125 -1.63 4.63 20.54
CA GLY A 125 -1.29 5.97 21.03
C GLY A 125 -0.94 6.98 19.95
N TYR A 126 -1.32 6.74 18.69
CA TYR A 126 -1.04 7.65 17.58
C TYR A 126 -2.33 8.03 16.84
N ASP A 127 -2.38 9.30 16.42
CA ASP A 127 -3.40 9.85 15.53
C ASP A 127 -2.94 9.86 14.08
N HIS A 128 -3.80 10.38 13.18
CA HIS A 128 -3.53 10.48 11.74
C HIS A 128 -2.21 11.19 11.39
N ASN A 129 -1.83 12.22 12.14
CA ASN A 129 -0.65 13.03 11.85
C ASN A 129 0.63 12.43 12.42
N THR A 130 0.51 11.69 13.51
CA THR A 130 1.66 11.19 14.29
C THR A 130 2.01 9.73 13.98
N VAL A 131 1.07 8.93 13.46
CA VAL A 131 1.25 7.50 13.17
C VAL A 131 2.28 7.20 12.08
N PHE A 132 2.50 8.13 11.16
CA PHE A 132 3.43 7.91 10.03
C PHE A 132 4.84 7.56 10.48
N LYS A 133 5.39 8.28 11.46
CA LYS A 133 6.78 8.09 11.92
C LYS A 133 7.06 6.70 12.51
N PRO A 134 6.28 6.17 13.47
CA PRO A 134 6.47 4.80 13.96
C PRO A 134 6.21 3.76 12.87
N SER A 135 5.21 3.97 12.03
CA SER A 135 4.85 3.02 10.97
C SER A 135 5.92 2.89 9.90
N ILE A 136 6.53 4.00 9.44
CA ILE A 136 7.64 3.93 8.47
C ILE A 136 8.87 3.26 9.09
N LYS A 137 9.14 3.47 10.38
CA LYS A 137 10.20 2.75 11.09
C LYS A 137 9.93 1.24 11.08
N ASN A 138 8.71 0.81 11.42
CA ASN A 138 8.32 -0.60 11.39
C ASN A 138 8.46 -1.18 9.97
N THR A 139 8.04 -0.43 8.95
CA THR A 139 8.18 -0.82 7.54
C THR A 139 9.64 -1.05 7.14
N LEU A 140 10.53 -0.13 7.52
CA LEU A 140 11.96 -0.26 7.21
C LEU A 140 12.58 -1.48 7.92
N LEU A 141 12.22 -1.72 9.18
CA LEU A 141 12.69 -2.90 9.92
C LEU A 141 12.13 -4.21 9.31
N LYS A 142 10.87 -4.21 8.89
CA LYS A 142 10.21 -5.37 8.29
C LYS A 142 10.84 -5.79 6.96
N TYR A 143 11.07 -4.85 6.07
CA TYR A 143 11.51 -5.16 4.70
C TYR A 143 13.02 -5.07 4.49
N TYR A 144 13.74 -4.37 5.36
CA TYR A 144 15.18 -4.09 5.21
C TYR A 144 15.99 -4.34 6.47
N GLY A 145 15.35 -4.67 7.61
CA GLY A 145 16.05 -5.03 8.84
C GLY A 145 16.92 -6.27 8.63
N LYS A 146 18.14 -6.26 9.15
CA LYS A 146 18.97 -7.47 9.20
C LYS A 146 18.30 -8.45 10.17
N GLN A 147 17.97 -9.62 9.69
CA GLN A 147 17.62 -10.76 10.51
C GLN A 147 18.87 -11.29 11.24
#